data_bd60f21a7f9026d2686a775fb7e448bb
#
_entry.id   bd60f21a7f9026d2686a775fb7e448bb
#
_cell.length_a   1.000
_cell.length_b   1.000
_cell.length_c   1.000
_cell.angle_alpha   90.00
_cell.angle_beta   90.00
_cell.angle_gamma   90.00
#
_symmetry.space_group_name_H-M   'P 1'
#
loop_
_entity.id
_entity.type
_entity.pdbx_description
1 polymer ?
#
loop_
_entity_poly.entity_id
_entity_poly.type
_entity_poly.pdbx_seq_one_letter_code
_entity_poly.pdbx_strand_id
1 'polypeptide(L)'
;NKMNSLSLGVSYRYLDLGLSFTPGFLNPGQKDAKKGESDIFSFRTSFSMYRFNLSVDLNSVQGFYLKNSNDFLRGLPDTPYLVFPNLKVNNFGLMLRYNVNPKFSTAALTSGTQIQKKSAYTVLPTFQFATFRFHDGSQEKEPQNKSTYSTDINFLLPAAGTLVLSPKFAASLSAGPSFGIDIFKTVSIDDSSKLVLSKGTGFIAGVTSQGAVSFHSGRLFAGLEGRYRSYGHKIEDVSRLIKQYFYFQVFVGWRFNAPGFAKKSLDWVNKVSPIDLD
;
A
#
# COMPACT_ATOMS: atom_id res chain seq x y z
N ASN A 1 -4.84 -0.63 13.26
CA ASN A 1 -4.41 0.55 14.01
C ASN A 1 -4.58 1.79 13.14
N LYS A 2 -5.11 2.88 13.69
CA LYS A 2 -5.06 4.20 13.06
C LYS A 2 -3.74 4.82 13.47
N MET A 3 -2.79 4.93 12.56
CA MET A 3 -1.48 5.52 12.85
C MET A 3 -1.20 6.65 11.89
N ASN A 4 -0.60 7.70 12.39
CA ASN A 4 -0.13 8.82 11.58
C ASN A 4 1.32 8.54 11.18
N SER A 5 1.61 8.59 9.90
CA SER A 5 2.96 8.44 9.36
C SER A 5 3.43 9.71 8.69
N LEU A 6 4.72 9.95 8.72
CA LEU A 6 5.39 10.96 7.93
C LEU A 6 5.95 10.30 6.68
N SER A 7 5.70 10.93 5.54
CA SER A 7 6.21 10.45 4.26
C SER A 7 7.07 11.50 3.60
N LEU A 8 8.20 11.07 3.08
CA LEU A 8 9.10 11.87 2.24
C LEU A 8 9.11 11.29 0.84
N GLY A 9 9.00 12.13 -0.18
CA GLY A 9 8.97 11.67 -1.56
C GLY A 9 9.81 12.56 -2.46
N VAL A 10 10.44 11.94 -3.44
CA VAL A 10 11.18 12.61 -4.51
C VAL A 10 10.74 12.01 -5.84
N SER A 11 10.41 12.88 -6.78
CA SER A 11 10.01 12.50 -8.14
C SER A 11 10.84 13.24 -9.15
N TYR A 12 11.35 12.52 -10.12
CA TYR A 12 12.05 13.12 -11.24
C TYR A 12 11.83 12.32 -12.53
N ARG A 13 11.32 13.01 -13.58
CA ARG A 13 10.91 12.38 -14.86
C ARG A 13 9.98 11.18 -14.60
N TYR A 14 10.47 9.99 -14.91
CA TYR A 14 9.75 8.71 -14.82
C TYR A 14 9.96 7.95 -13.51
N LEU A 15 10.79 8.46 -12.59
CA LEU A 15 11.12 7.82 -11.32
C LEU A 15 10.48 8.54 -10.15
N ASP A 16 9.79 7.79 -9.29
CA ASP A 16 9.30 8.26 -8.00
C ASP A 16 9.88 7.39 -6.88
N LEU A 17 10.32 8.03 -5.81
CA LEU A 17 10.80 7.39 -4.58
C LEU A 17 10.02 7.95 -3.40
N GLY A 18 9.58 7.08 -2.52
CA GLY A 18 8.85 7.45 -1.30
C GLY A 18 9.30 6.62 -0.11
N LEU A 19 9.46 7.27 1.02
CA LEU A 19 9.78 6.67 2.31
C LEU A 19 8.75 7.13 3.32
N SER A 20 8.19 6.21 4.10
CA SER A 20 7.24 6.52 5.17
C SER A 20 7.64 5.81 6.46
N PHE A 21 7.46 6.50 7.57
CA PHE A 21 7.73 5.99 8.91
C PHE A 21 6.80 6.63 9.94
N THR A 22 6.70 6.06 11.12
CA THR A 22 5.83 6.53 12.21
C THR A 22 6.64 7.22 13.29
N PRO A 23 6.82 8.55 13.25
CA PRO A 23 7.51 9.26 14.33
C PRO A 23 6.62 9.35 15.57
N GLY A 24 7.21 9.14 16.73
CA GLY A 24 6.48 9.14 18.03
C GLY A 24 5.74 10.45 18.31
N PHE A 25 6.24 11.60 17.84
CA PHE A 25 5.60 12.91 18.05
C PHE A 25 4.26 13.06 17.28
N LEU A 26 4.05 12.34 16.20
CA LEU A 26 2.77 12.34 15.46
C LEU A 26 1.74 11.38 16.07
N ASN A 27 2.16 10.58 17.02
CA ASN A 27 1.34 9.54 17.64
C ASN A 27 1.42 9.61 19.17
N PRO A 28 1.15 10.78 19.78
CA PRO A 28 1.33 10.97 21.24
C PRO A 28 0.43 10.06 22.09
N GLY A 29 -0.63 9.52 21.55
CA GLY A 29 -1.51 8.53 22.20
C GLY A 29 -1.13 7.07 21.96
N GLN A 30 -0.07 6.78 21.23
CA GLN A 30 0.41 5.40 21.02
C GLN A 30 1.06 4.79 22.28
N LYS A 31 1.44 5.61 23.24
CA LYS A 31 1.80 5.17 24.60
C LYS A 31 0.58 4.85 25.47
N ASP A 32 -0.60 4.68 24.85
CA ASP A 32 -1.73 4.09 25.55
C ASP A 32 -1.34 2.67 25.97
N ALA A 33 -1.01 2.51 27.27
CA ALA A 33 -0.63 1.22 27.85
C ALA A 33 -1.66 0.10 27.53
N LYS A 34 -2.88 0.50 27.15
CA LYS A 34 -3.98 -0.43 26.78
C LYS A 34 -3.85 -1.00 25.37
N LYS A 35 -3.18 -0.32 24.42
CA LYS A 35 -3.12 -0.72 22.99
C LYS A 35 -1.74 -1.10 22.49
N GLY A 36 -0.70 -0.82 23.28
CA GLY A 36 0.69 -1.04 22.89
C GLY A 36 1.18 -0.08 21.81
N GLU A 37 2.46 -0.18 21.49
CA GLU A 37 3.12 0.61 20.46
C GLU A 37 3.07 -0.13 19.13
N SER A 38 2.99 0.61 18.03
CA SER A 38 3.10 0.05 16.68
C SER A 38 4.03 0.90 15.83
N ASP A 39 4.88 0.23 15.05
CA ASP A 39 5.83 0.86 14.14
C ASP A 39 5.49 0.52 12.69
N ILE A 40 5.56 1.51 11.83
CA ILE A 40 5.42 1.33 10.38
C ILE A 40 6.68 1.84 9.71
N PHE A 41 7.21 1.03 8.82
CA PHE A 41 8.19 1.42 7.82
C PHE A 41 7.66 1.05 6.44
N SER A 42 7.70 2.00 5.50
CA SER A 42 7.28 1.75 4.13
C SER A 42 8.24 2.42 3.16
N PHE A 43 8.70 1.68 2.18
CA PHE A 43 9.45 2.19 1.04
C PHE A 43 8.67 1.88 -0.23
N ARG A 44 8.55 2.88 -1.09
CA ARG A 44 7.89 2.76 -2.39
C ARG A 44 8.79 3.36 -3.46
N THR A 45 8.90 2.65 -4.57
CA THR A 45 9.45 3.23 -5.80
C THR A 45 8.53 2.94 -6.96
N SER A 46 8.43 3.87 -7.90
CA SER A 46 7.73 3.63 -9.14
C SER A 46 8.50 4.18 -10.35
N PHE A 47 8.32 3.48 -11.44
CA PHE A 47 8.92 3.81 -12.71
C PHE A 47 7.82 3.89 -13.76
N SER A 48 7.65 5.06 -14.36
CA SER A 48 6.63 5.34 -15.38
C SER A 48 7.28 5.51 -16.73
N MET A 49 6.95 4.65 -17.68
CA MET A 49 7.50 4.66 -19.03
C MET A 49 6.38 4.57 -20.03
N TYR A 50 6.22 5.59 -20.85
CA TYR A 50 5.18 5.68 -21.88
C TYR A 50 3.79 5.35 -21.33
N ARG A 51 3.29 4.13 -21.52
CA ARG A 51 1.99 3.65 -21.01
C ARG A 51 2.08 2.71 -19.83
N PHE A 52 3.29 2.34 -19.43
CA PHE A 52 3.52 1.43 -18.34
C PHE A 52 3.93 2.17 -17.07
N ASN A 53 3.42 1.71 -15.95
CA ASN A 53 3.87 2.11 -14.63
C ASN A 53 4.18 0.85 -13.83
N LEU A 54 5.45 0.69 -13.47
CA LEU A 54 5.94 -0.36 -12.59
C LEU A 54 6.12 0.24 -11.20
N SER A 55 5.57 -0.36 -10.18
CA SER A 55 5.83 0.06 -8.79
C SER A 55 6.20 -1.10 -7.90
N VAL A 56 7.10 -0.82 -6.96
CA VAL A 56 7.56 -1.73 -5.92
C VAL A 56 7.25 -1.10 -4.57
N ASP A 57 6.61 -1.86 -3.70
CA ASP A 57 6.25 -1.45 -2.35
C ASP A 57 6.88 -2.44 -1.35
N LEU A 58 7.58 -1.92 -0.36
CA LEU A 58 8.09 -2.66 0.80
C LEU A 58 7.46 -2.08 2.06
N ASN A 59 6.76 -2.89 2.83
CA ASN A 59 6.13 -2.44 4.06
C ASN A 59 6.47 -3.38 5.20
N SER A 60 6.77 -2.82 6.36
CA SER A 60 6.95 -3.54 7.62
C SER A 60 6.11 -2.86 8.68
N VAL A 61 5.26 -3.62 9.35
CA VAL A 61 4.44 -3.16 10.48
C VAL A 61 4.71 -4.07 11.64
N GLN A 62 5.03 -3.52 12.79
CA GLN A 62 5.22 -4.25 14.04
C GLN A 62 4.29 -3.69 15.12
N GLY A 63 3.84 -4.53 16.04
CA GLY A 63 2.93 -4.15 17.11
C GLY A 63 1.47 -4.08 16.66
N PHE A 64 0.65 -4.94 17.23
CA PHE A 64 -0.78 -5.04 16.95
C PHE A 64 -1.58 -5.18 18.23
N TYR A 65 -2.86 -4.88 18.17
CA TYR A 65 -3.81 -5.20 19.22
C TYR A 65 -5.10 -5.74 18.62
N LEU A 66 -5.79 -6.58 19.37
CA LEU A 66 -7.08 -7.12 19.00
C LEU A 66 -8.18 -6.14 19.42
N LYS A 67 -8.90 -5.56 18.46
CA LYS A 67 -9.92 -4.55 18.74
C LYS A 67 -11.12 -5.11 19.53
N ASN A 68 -11.49 -6.35 19.28
CA ASN A 68 -12.60 -7.06 19.92
C ASN A 68 -12.12 -8.01 21.03
N SER A 69 -11.11 -7.62 21.80
CA SER A 69 -10.58 -8.42 22.91
C SER A 69 -11.63 -8.87 23.90
N ASN A 70 -12.68 -8.07 24.12
CA ASN A 70 -13.79 -8.39 25.02
C ASN A 70 -14.59 -9.63 24.59
N ASP A 71 -14.58 -10.00 23.30
CA ASP A 71 -15.25 -11.21 22.82
C ASP A 71 -14.53 -12.47 23.29
N PHE A 72 -13.23 -12.36 23.56
CA PHE A 72 -12.33 -13.45 23.96
C PHE A 72 -12.09 -13.45 25.47
N LEU A 73 -12.07 -12.28 26.11
CA LEU A 73 -11.81 -12.11 27.54
C LEU A 73 -13.13 -11.90 28.30
N ARG A 74 -14.01 -12.88 28.29
CA ARG A 74 -15.32 -12.80 28.94
C ARG A 74 -15.18 -12.54 30.45
N GLY A 75 -15.81 -11.48 30.93
CA GLY A 75 -16.10 -11.28 32.35
C GLY A 75 -15.20 -10.33 33.13
N LEU A 76 -14.27 -9.63 32.52
CA LEU A 76 -13.47 -8.60 33.17
C LEU A 76 -13.96 -7.21 32.76
N PRO A 77 -14.59 -6.42 33.63
CA PRO A 77 -14.84 -4.99 33.37
C PRO A 77 -13.48 -4.30 33.27
N ASP A 78 -13.29 -3.40 32.31
CA ASP A 78 -12.01 -2.71 32.02
C ASP A 78 -10.86 -3.57 31.50
N THR A 79 -11.15 -4.61 30.71
CA THR A 79 -10.08 -5.41 30.11
C THR A 79 -9.24 -4.60 29.16
N PRO A 80 -7.91 -4.59 29.35
CA PRO A 80 -6.99 -4.03 28.36
C PRO A 80 -7.12 -4.83 27.05
N TYR A 81 -6.86 -4.18 25.93
CA TYR A 81 -6.79 -4.87 24.65
C TYR A 81 -5.72 -5.97 24.69
N LEU A 82 -5.96 -7.10 24.03
CA LEU A 82 -4.91 -8.09 23.76
C LEU A 82 -3.90 -7.44 22.82
N VAL A 83 -2.67 -7.29 23.29
CA VAL A 83 -1.59 -6.60 22.60
C VAL A 83 -0.53 -7.60 22.16
N PHE A 84 -0.09 -7.47 20.91
CA PHE A 84 0.91 -8.32 20.27
C PHE A 84 2.12 -7.46 19.85
N PRO A 85 3.01 -7.06 20.78
CA PRO A 85 4.11 -6.14 20.48
C PRO A 85 5.17 -6.75 19.54
N ASN A 86 5.33 -8.08 19.60
CA ASN A 86 6.30 -8.82 18.81
C ASN A 86 5.75 -9.33 17.48
N LEU A 87 4.46 -9.10 17.22
CA LEU A 87 3.83 -9.46 15.97
C LEU A 87 4.31 -8.54 14.87
N LYS A 88 4.92 -9.12 13.85
CA LYS A 88 5.48 -8.40 12.70
C LYS A 88 4.85 -8.86 11.40
N VAL A 89 4.49 -7.90 10.57
CA VAL A 89 3.96 -8.12 9.23
C VAL A 89 4.85 -7.43 8.23
N ASN A 90 5.44 -8.21 7.32
CA ASN A 90 6.22 -7.70 6.21
C ASN A 90 5.49 -7.98 4.91
N ASN A 91 5.41 -6.96 4.06
CA ASN A 91 4.83 -7.06 2.73
C ASN A 91 5.84 -6.63 1.69
N PHE A 92 5.89 -7.35 0.60
CA PHE A 92 6.50 -6.95 -0.66
C PHE A 92 5.42 -6.91 -1.72
N GLY A 93 5.35 -5.83 -2.50
CA GLY A 93 4.41 -5.67 -3.59
C GLY A 93 5.12 -5.25 -4.87
N LEU A 94 4.77 -5.89 -5.97
CA LEU A 94 5.15 -5.51 -7.33
C LEU A 94 3.86 -5.27 -8.11
N MET A 95 3.74 -4.13 -8.78
CA MET A 95 2.57 -3.79 -9.57
C MET A 95 2.98 -3.25 -10.92
N LEU A 96 2.49 -3.88 -11.98
CA LEU A 96 2.64 -3.42 -13.36
C LEU A 96 1.28 -2.97 -13.88
N ARG A 97 1.18 -1.69 -14.21
CA ARG A 97 -0.03 -1.05 -14.72
C ARG A 97 0.17 -0.61 -16.17
N TYR A 98 -0.82 -0.85 -16.99
CA TYR A 98 -0.89 -0.35 -18.35
C TYR A 98 -1.94 0.76 -18.45
N ASN A 99 -1.58 1.89 -19.02
CA ASN A 99 -2.48 3.01 -19.28
C ASN A 99 -2.99 2.97 -20.72
N VAL A 100 -4.27 2.66 -20.89
CA VAL A 100 -4.87 2.53 -22.23
C VAL A 100 -4.90 3.87 -22.97
N ASN A 101 -5.12 4.98 -22.26
CA ASN A 101 -5.19 6.32 -22.85
C ASN A 101 -3.91 7.14 -22.54
N PRO A 102 -3.02 7.36 -23.53
CA PRO A 102 -1.76 8.10 -23.29
C PRO A 102 -1.98 9.57 -22.87
N LYS A 103 -3.18 10.13 -23.07
CA LYS A 103 -3.52 11.49 -22.62
C LYS A 103 -3.85 11.57 -21.13
N PHE A 104 -3.99 10.42 -20.45
CA PHE A 104 -4.24 10.34 -19.02
C PHE A 104 -2.91 10.22 -18.25
N SER A 105 -2.72 11.06 -17.23
CA SER A 105 -1.56 10.96 -16.34
C SER A 105 -1.87 10.06 -15.14
N THR A 106 -1.19 8.92 -15.04
CA THR A 106 -1.29 8.05 -13.87
C THR A 106 -0.74 8.70 -12.60
N ALA A 107 0.22 9.61 -12.72
CA ALA A 107 0.76 10.36 -11.59
C ALA A 107 -0.23 11.39 -11.03
N ALA A 108 -1.24 11.81 -11.79
CA ALA A 108 -2.31 12.66 -11.27
C ALA A 108 -3.26 11.92 -10.31
N LEU A 109 -3.31 10.58 -10.34
CA LEU A 109 -4.04 9.76 -9.37
C LEU A 109 -3.34 9.64 -8.01
N THR A 110 -2.07 9.96 -7.96
CA THR A 110 -1.23 9.80 -6.80
C THR A 110 -0.75 11.15 -6.28
N SER A 111 0.43 11.27 -5.81
CA SER A 111 1.06 12.44 -5.18
C SER A 111 0.94 13.80 -5.90
N GLY A 112 0.22 13.88 -7.02
CA GLY A 112 0.03 15.14 -7.75
C GLY A 112 1.34 15.76 -8.29
N THR A 113 2.39 14.96 -8.45
CA THR A 113 3.69 15.44 -8.93
C THR A 113 3.63 15.92 -10.37
N GLN A 114 2.74 15.33 -11.18
CA GLN A 114 2.45 15.76 -12.55
C GLN A 114 1.11 16.49 -12.62
N ILE A 115 1.03 17.45 -13.54
CA ILE A 115 -0.18 18.24 -13.80
C ILE A 115 -0.92 17.66 -14.99
N GLN A 116 -2.15 17.19 -14.77
CA GLN A 116 -3.06 16.89 -15.86
C GLN A 116 -3.61 18.20 -16.43
N LYS A 117 -3.28 18.55 -17.67
CA LYS A 117 -3.67 19.84 -18.28
C LYS A 117 -5.10 19.85 -18.85
N LYS A 118 -5.63 18.70 -19.23
CA LYS A 118 -6.98 18.52 -19.77
C LYS A 118 -7.63 17.32 -19.11
N SER A 119 -8.93 17.38 -18.89
CA SER A 119 -9.67 16.23 -18.37
C SER A 119 -9.49 15.01 -19.29
N ALA A 120 -9.29 13.85 -18.68
CA ALA A 120 -9.08 12.60 -19.40
C ALA A 120 -9.58 11.42 -18.56
N TYR A 121 -9.93 10.34 -19.24
CA TYR A 121 -10.31 9.08 -18.63
C TYR A 121 -9.58 7.92 -19.31
N THR A 122 -9.48 6.80 -18.61
CA THR A 122 -8.78 5.61 -19.08
C THR A 122 -9.27 4.37 -18.33
N VAL A 123 -8.86 3.21 -18.81
CA VAL A 123 -8.85 1.95 -18.07
C VAL A 123 -7.39 1.62 -17.77
N LEU A 124 -7.14 1.05 -16.58
CA LEU A 124 -5.80 0.77 -16.08
C LEU A 124 -5.64 -0.73 -15.74
N PRO A 125 -5.60 -1.62 -16.76
CA PRO A 125 -5.27 -3.03 -16.52
C PRO A 125 -4.00 -3.12 -15.70
N THR A 126 -4.06 -3.83 -14.58
CA THR A 126 -2.97 -3.86 -13.60
C THR A 126 -2.74 -5.29 -13.16
N PHE A 127 -1.52 -5.78 -13.32
CA PHE A 127 -1.03 -7.01 -12.71
C PHE A 127 -0.36 -6.66 -11.38
N GLN A 128 -0.68 -7.41 -10.34
CA GLN A 128 -0.10 -7.25 -9.01
C GLN A 128 0.38 -8.60 -8.49
N PHE A 129 1.62 -8.62 -8.06
CA PHE A 129 2.22 -9.69 -7.28
C PHE A 129 2.51 -9.14 -5.88
N ALA A 130 2.10 -9.83 -4.83
CA ALA A 130 2.38 -9.42 -3.47
C ALA A 130 2.73 -10.62 -2.61
N THR A 131 3.72 -10.46 -1.72
CA THR A 131 3.99 -11.44 -0.68
C THR A 131 3.70 -10.82 0.68
N PHE A 132 3.18 -11.62 1.56
CA PHE A 132 2.84 -11.25 2.91
C PHE A 132 3.46 -12.26 3.85
N ARG A 133 4.18 -11.77 4.84
CA ARG A 133 4.74 -12.59 5.91
C ARG A 133 4.28 -12.05 7.25
N PHE A 134 3.50 -12.83 7.94
CA PHE A 134 3.13 -12.65 9.32
C PHE A 134 4.06 -13.50 10.19
N HIS A 135 4.60 -12.94 11.25
CA HIS A 135 5.46 -13.64 12.19
C HIS A 135 5.21 -13.13 13.60
N ASP A 136 4.84 -14.03 14.48
CA ASP A 136 4.76 -13.76 15.92
C ASP A 136 6.09 -14.16 16.56
N GLY A 137 6.83 -13.16 17.05
CA GLY A 137 8.10 -13.32 17.75
C GLY A 137 7.93 -13.62 19.26
N SER A 138 6.71 -13.85 19.74
CA SER A 138 6.49 -14.23 21.14
C SER A 138 7.08 -15.61 21.43
N GLN A 139 7.63 -15.80 22.61
CA GLN A 139 8.19 -17.09 23.06
C GLN A 139 7.14 -17.99 23.70
N GLU A 140 5.87 -17.62 23.68
CA GLU A 140 4.79 -18.41 24.24
C GLU A 140 4.66 -19.77 23.55
N LYS A 141 4.51 -20.83 24.35
CA LYS A 141 4.37 -22.22 23.87
C LYS A 141 2.91 -22.62 23.62
N GLU A 142 1.97 -21.68 23.77
CA GLU A 142 0.55 -21.96 23.58
C GLU A 142 0.21 -22.24 22.11
N PRO A 143 -0.84 -23.04 21.85
CA PRO A 143 -1.32 -23.31 20.48
C PRO A 143 -1.67 -22.01 19.76
N GLN A 144 -0.92 -21.66 18.74
CA GLN A 144 -1.12 -20.42 18.00
C GLN A 144 -0.44 -20.45 16.63
N ASN A 145 -0.88 -19.55 15.75
CA ASN A 145 -0.24 -19.34 14.46
C ASN A 145 1.10 -18.62 14.66
N LYS A 146 2.21 -19.32 14.50
CA LYS A 146 3.55 -18.72 14.63
C LYS A 146 3.98 -17.93 13.40
N SER A 147 3.61 -18.38 12.23
CA SER A 147 3.88 -17.62 11.00
C SER A 147 2.96 -18.02 9.86
N THR A 148 2.61 -17.05 9.05
CA THR A 148 1.89 -17.25 7.81
C THR A 148 2.66 -16.57 6.68
N TYR A 149 2.83 -17.28 5.59
CA TYR A 149 3.34 -16.76 4.33
C TYR A 149 2.22 -16.85 3.32
N SER A 150 1.96 -15.75 2.64
CA SER A 150 0.97 -15.68 1.57
C SER A 150 1.59 -15.01 0.35
N THR A 151 1.26 -15.51 -0.81
CA THR A 151 1.61 -14.92 -2.09
C THR A 151 0.33 -14.69 -2.87
N ASP A 152 0.03 -13.42 -3.11
CA ASP A 152 -1.16 -12.97 -3.83
C ASP A 152 -0.75 -12.62 -5.28
N ILE A 153 -1.40 -13.22 -6.25
CA ILE A 153 -1.29 -12.88 -7.68
C ILE A 153 -2.65 -12.35 -8.12
N ASN A 154 -2.72 -11.06 -8.43
CA ASN A 154 -3.97 -10.37 -8.73
C ASN A 154 -3.94 -9.68 -10.09
N PHE A 155 -5.08 -9.67 -10.75
CA PHE A 155 -5.39 -8.83 -11.89
C PHE A 155 -6.49 -7.83 -11.50
N LEU A 156 -6.23 -6.54 -11.74
CA LEU A 156 -7.14 -5.45 -11.42
C LEU A 156 -7.52 -4.73 -12.73
N LEU A 157 -8.76 -4.30 -12.83
CA LEU A 157 -9.27 -3.58 -14.00
C LEU A 157 -10.02 -2.29 -13.60
N PRO A 158 -9.34 -1.31 -12.98
CA PRO A 158 -9.98 -0.06 -12.63
C PRO A 158 -10.19 0.86 -13.82
N ALA A 159 -11.37 1.47 -13.90
CA ALA A 159 -11.58 2.67 -14.69
C ALA A 159 -11.06 3.88 -13.90
N ALA A 160 -10.49 4.85 -14.59
CA ALA A 160 -9.93 6.06 -13.97
C ALA A 160 -10.28 7.30 -14.78
N GLY A 161 -10.42 8.42 -14.07
CA GLY A 161 -10.65 9.73 -14.67
C GLY A 161 -10.01 10.85 -13.85
N THR A 162 -9.55 11.88 -14.55
CA THR A 162 -9.13 13.14 -13.96
C THR A 162 -9.97 14.26 -14.57
N LEU A 163 -10.64 15.02 -13.70
CA LEU A 163 -11.36 16.23 -14.04
C LEU A 163 -10.48 17.43 -13.69
N VAL A 164 -10.14 18.22 -14.68
CA VAL A 164 -9.42 19.49 -14.54
C VAL A 164 -10.44 20.58 -14.28
N LEU A 165 -10.55 21.04 -13.03
CA LEU A 165 -11.52 22.04 -12.58
C LEU A 165 -11.05 23.44 -12.93
N SER A 166 -9.75 23.67 -12.91
CA SER A 166 -9.10 24.93 -13.31
C SER A 166 -7.62 24.66 -13.65
N PRO A 167 -6.88 25.65 -14.17
CA PRO A 167 -5.43 25.51 -14.41
C PRO A 167 -4.62 25.12 -13.16
N LYS A 168 -5.20 25.29 -11.97
CA LYS A 168 -4.54 25.02 -10.69
C LYS A 168 -5.14 23.84 -9.92
N PHE A 169 -6.36 23.39 -10.25
CA PHE A 169 -7.07 22.35 -9.50
C PHE A 169 -7.49 21.20 -10.39
N ALA A 170 -7.21 19.99 -9.92
CA ALA A 170 -7.67 18.75 -10.54
C ALA A 170 -8.19 17.77 -9.48
N ALA A 171 -9.20 17.00 -9.86
CA ALA A 171 -9.71 15.88 -9.07
C ALA A 171 -9.62 14.60 -9.90
N SER A 172 -9.10 13.55 -9.31
CA SER A 172 -8.90 12.24 -9.95
C SER A 172 -9.58 11.15 -9.14
N LEU A 173 -10.16 10.19 -9.85
CA LEU A 173 -10.77 9.01 -9.26
C LEU A 173 -10.45 7.78 -10.10
N SER A 174 -10.23 6.67 -9.42
CA SER A 174 -10.08 5.34 -10.04
C SER A 174 -10.82 4.31 -9.20
N ALA A 175 -11.58 3.42 -9.84
CA ALA A 175 -12.25 2.31 -9.16
C ALA A 175 -12.44 1.13 -10.10
N GLY A 176 -12.40 -0.09 -9.54
CA GLY A 176 -12.64 -1.30 -10.32
C GLY A 176 -12.49 -2.58 -9.54
N PRO A 177 -12.85 -3.71 -10.19
CA PRO A 177 -12.72 -5.04 -9.62
C PRO A 177 -11.27 -5.52 -9.60
N SER A 178 -11.02 -6.49 -8.74
CA SER A 178 -9.79 -7.27 -8.69
C SER A 178 -10.11 -8.75 -8.52
N PHE A 179 -9.32 -9.61 -9.18
CA PHE A 179 -9.43 -11.06 -9.14
C PHE A 179 -8.04 -11.65 -9.03
N GLY A 180 -7.92 -12.77 -8.34
CA GLY A 180 -6.61 -13.41 -8.20
C GLY A 180 -6.64 -14.70 -7.43
N ILE A 181 -5.45 -15.16 -7.12
CA ILE A 181 -5.20 -16.33 -6.31
C ILE A 181 -4.27 -15.97 -5.15
N ASP A 182 -4.51 -16.58 -4.01
CA ASP A 182 -3.66 -16.55 -2.82
C ASP A 182 -3.07 -17.95 -2.62
N ILE A 183 -1.78 -18.05 -2.53
CA ILE A 183 -1.05 -19.28 -2.19
C ILE A 183 -0.48 -19.06 -0.80
N PHE A 184 -0.95 -19.81 0.18
CA PHE A 184 -0.54 -19.60 1.57
C PHE A 184 0.08 -20.83 2.20
N LYS A 185 0.92 -20.57 3.20
CA LYS A 185 1.55 -21.54 4.08
C LYS A 185 1.51 -21.04 5.50
N THR A 186 0.87 -21.77 6.39
CA THR A 186 0.78 -21.42 7.81
C THR A 186 1.51 -22.47 8.65
N VAL A 187 2.32 -21.99 9.57
CA VAL A 187 2.94 -22.78 10.63
C VAL A 187 2.26 -22.46 11.93
N SER A 188 1.64 -23.41 12.56
CA SER A 188 0.96 -23.30 13.85
C SER A 188 1.51 -24.32 14.85
N ILE A 189 1.24 -24.09 16.12
CA ILE A 189 1.47 -25.07 17.18
C ILE A 189 0.11 -25.64 17.55
N ASP A 190 -0.03 -26.97 17.54
CA ASP A 190 -1.25 -27.66 17.99
C ASP A 190 -1.33 -27.80 19.52
N ASP A 191 -2.45 -28.32 20.01
CA ASP A 191 -2.69 -28.56 21.45
C ASP A 191 -1.66 -29.50 22.08
N SER A 192 -0.96 -30.28 21.25
CA SER A 192 0.11 -31.19 21.69
C SER A 192 1.49 -30.55 21.64
N SER A 193 1.57 -29.21 21.46
CA SER A 193 2.81 -28.43 21.27
C SER A 193 3.65 -28.86 20.08
N LYS A 194 3.05 -29.52 19.07
CA LYS A 194 3.72 -29.91 17.83
C LYS A 194 3.53 -28.83 16.75
N LEU A 195 4.56 -28.65 15.94
CA LEU A 195 4.48 -27.78 14.77
C LEU A 195 3.66 -28.46 13.68
N VAL A 196 2.59 -27.80 13.28
CA VAL A 196 1.71 -28.22 12.18
C VAL A 196 1.90 -27.25 11.01
N LEU A 197 2.06 -27.82 9.83
CA LEU A 197 2.21 -27.09 8.58
C LEU A 197 0.94 -27.27 7.74
N SER A 198 0.24 -26.17 7.50
CA SER A 198 -0.90 -26.11 6.56
C SER A 198 -0.50 -25.33 5.31
N LYS A 199 -0.94 -25.80 4.15
CA LYS A 199 -0.76 -25.14 2.85
C LYS A 199 -2.10 -25.14 2.11
N GLY A 200 -2.35 -24.08 1.36
CA GLY A 200 -3.56 -24.01 0.56
C GLY A 200 -3.47 -22.95 -0.52
N THR A 201 -4.47 -22.98 -1.38
CA THR A 201 -4.67 -21.98 -2.43
C THR A 201 -6.09 -21.47 -2.34
N GLY A 202 -6.28 -20.16 -2.35
CA GLY A 202 -7.57 -19.50 -2.27
C GLY A 202 -7.82 -18.63 -3.50
N PHE A 203 -9.10 -18.44 -3.85
CA PHE A 203 -9.50 -17.43 -4.83
C PHE A 203 -9.67 -16.09 -4.15
N ILE A 204 -9.13 -15.03 -4.77
CA ILE A 204 -9.28 -13.65 -4.32
C ILE A 204 -10.26 -12.93 -5.24
N ALA A 205 -11.26 -12.29 -4.65
CA ALA A 205 -12.10 -11.33 -5.35
C ALA A 205 -12.24 -10.06 -4.50
N GLY A 206 -12.24 -8.91 -5.15
CA GLY A 206 -12.29 -7.67 -4.42
C GLY A 206 -12.52 -6.44 -5.27
N VAL A 207 -12.40 -5.31 -4.60
CA VAL A 207 -12.51 -3.99 -5.22
C VAL A 207 -11.33 -3.12 -4.79
N THR A 208 -10.91 -2.26 -5.70
CA THR A 208 -9.93 -1.22 -5.43
C THR A 208 -10.51 0.14 -5.81
N SER A 209 -10.24 1.15 -5.01
CA SER A 209 -10.52 2.53 -5.37
C SER A 209 -9.39 3.45 -4.89
N GLN A 210 -9.20 4.54 -5.62
CA GLN A 210 -8.21 5.56 -5.31
C GLN A 210 -8.75 6.90 -5.80
N GLY A 211 -8.61 7.94 -4.98
CA GLY A 211 -8.99 9.30 -5.36
C GLY A 211 -7.96 10.30 -4.90
N ALA A 212 -7.82 11.40 -5.63
CA ALA A 212 -6.94 12.51 -5.28
C ALA A 212 -7.56 13.83 -5.68
N VAL A 213 -7.31 14.86 -4.86
CA VAL A 213 -7.55 16.26 -5.21
C VAL A 213 -6.23 16.98 -5.10
N SER A 214 -5.82 17.67 -6.16
CA SER A 214 -4.52 18.31 -6.22
C SER A 214 -4.64 19.79 -6.60
N PHE A 215 -3.78 20.60 -5.98
CA PHE A 215 -3.57 22.00 -6.25
C PHE A 215 -2.15 22.24 -6.74
N HIS A 216 -1.99 23.04 -7.79
CA HIS A 216 -0.72 23.38 -8.40
C HIS A 216 -0.59 24.88 -8.60
N SER A 217 0.47 25.48 -8.08
CA SER A 217 0.76 26.90 -8.27
C SER A 217 2.27 27.12 -8.44
N GLY A 218 2.70 27.26 -9.69
CA GLY A 218 4.12 27.39 -10.01
C GLY A 218 4.94 26.20 -9.51
N ARG A 219 5.83 26.44 -8.54
CA ARG A 219 6.66 25.40 -7.93
C ARG A 219 5.96 24.62 -6.82
N LEU A 220 4.94 25.19 -6.20
CA LEU A 220 4.20 24.55 -5.11
C LEU A 220 3.12 23.61 -5.65
N PHE A 221 2.98 22.45 -5.05
CA PHE A 221 1.80 21.61 -5.21
C PHE A 221 1.38 21.01 -3.86
N ALA A 222 0.09 20.77 -3.71
CA ALA A 222 -0.48 20.22 -2.50
C ALA A 222 -1.73 19.40 -2.84
N GLY A 223 -2.17 18.54 -1.95
CA GLY A 223 -3.42 17.84 -2.16
C GLY A 223 -3.74 16.82 -1.09
N LEU A 224 -4.79 16.08 -1.41
CA LEU A 224 -5.32 14.97 -0.62
C LEU A 224 -5.36 13.73 -1.51
N GLU A 225 -5.02 12.59 -0.94
CA GLU A 225 -5.13 11.29 -1.61
C GLU A 225 -5.78 10.29 -0.65
N GLY A 226 -6.69 9.48 -1.19
CA GLY A 226 -7.27 8.34 -0.49
C GLY A 226 -7.19 7.08 -1.33
N ARG A 227 -6.93 5.95 -0.68
CA ARG A 227 -6.94 4.62 -1.31
C ARG A 227 -7.73 3.66 -0.45
N TYR A 228 -8.54 2.85 -1.10
CA TYR A 228 -9.26 1.76 -0.47
C TYR A 228 -9.08 0.49 -1.27
N ARG A 229 -8.83 -0.62 -0.57
CA ARG A 229 -8.79 -1.95 -1.15
C ARG A 229 -9.50 -2.92 -0.21
N SER A 230 -10.32 -3.78 -0.78
CA SER A 230 -10.97 -4.85 -0.04
C SER A 230 -10.87 -6.14 -0.85
N TYR A 231 -10.32 -7.16 -0.24
CA TYR A 231 -10.15 -8.48 -0.84
C TYR A 231 -10.78 -9.54 0.05
N GLY A 232 -11.65 -10.35 -0.52
CA GLY A 232 -12.17 -11.56 0.10
C GLY A 232 -11.38 -12.78 -0.36
N HIS A 233 -10.86 -13.56 0.58
CA HIS A 233 -10.23 -14.85 0.33
C HIS A 233 -11.23 -15.93 0.67
N LYS A 234 -11.53 -16.83 -0.27
CA LYS A 234 -12.30 -18.04 0.00
C LYS A 234 -11.31 -19.17 0.21
N ILE A 235 -11.18 -19.62 1.45
CA ILE A 235 -10.41 -20.80 1.82
C ILE A 235 -11.41 -21.95 1.92
N GLU A 236 -11.13 -23.07 1.25
CA GLU A 236 -11.96 -24.27 1.36
C GLU A 236 -12.07 -24.68 2.84
N ASP A 237 -13.32 -24.90 3.28
CA ASP A 237 -13.74 -25.42 4.59
C ASP A 237 -13.50 -24.55 5.84
N VAL A 238 -12.88 -23.40 5.77
CA VAL A 238 -12.65 -22.55 6.94
C VAL A 238 -12.81 -21.08 6.57
N SER A 239 -13.76 -20.40 7.15
CA SER A 239 -13.94 -18.94 7.22
C SER A 239 -13.44 -18.06 6.05
N ARG A 240 -14.29 -17.16 5.63
CA ARG A 240 -13.99 -16.07 4.68
C ARG A 240 -13.09 -15.03 5.35
N LEU A 241 -11.83 -14.91 4.93
CA LEU A 241 -10.96 -13.82 5.36
C LEU A 241 -11.17 -12.60 4.46
N ILE A 242 -11.45 -11.45 5.06
CA ILE A 242 -11.54 -10.18 4.35
C ILE A 242 -10.37 -9.29 4.78
N LYS A 243 -9.48 -8.98 3.86
CA LYS A 243 -8.40 -8.00 4.06
C LYS A 243 -8.90 -6.64 3.57
N GLN A 244 -8.92 -5.63 4.43
CA GLN A 244 -9.28 -4.26 4.07
C GLN A 244 -8.13 -3.32 4.38
N TYR A 245 -7.83 -2.45 3.42
CA TYR A 245 -6.81 -1.42 3.54
C TYR A 245 -7.44 -0.08 3.22
N PHE A 246 -7.31 0.83 4.15
CA PHE A 246 -7.64 2.23 3.94
C PHE A 246 -6.41 3.08 4.20
N TYR A 247 -6.11 3.96 3.27
CA TYR A 247 -5.01 4.90 3.37
C TYR A 247 -5.51 6.29 2.99
N PHE A 248 -5.13 7.29 3.76
CA PHE A 248 -5.40 8.68 3.49
C PHE A 248 -4.15 9.50 3.74
N GLN A 249 -3.84 10.41 2.81
CA GLN A 249 -2.66 11.26 2.87
C GLN A 249 -3.02 12.70 2.51
N VAL A 250 -2.47 13.62 3.29
CA VAL A 250 -2.32 15.03 2.92
C VAL A 250 -0.88 15.21 2.47
N PHE A 251 -0.66 15.85 1.35
CA PHE A 251 0.68 16.08 0.86
C PHE A 251 0.90 17.54 0.45
N VAL A 252 2.14 17.98 0.60
CA VAL A 252 2.67 19.25 0.10
C VAL A 252 4.02 18.97 -0.53
N GLY A 253 4.28 19.55 -1.68
CA GLY A 253 5.53 19.37 -2.38
C GLY A 253 6.02 20.63 -3.08
N TRP A 254 7.31 20.65 -3.37
CA TRP A 254 7.97 21.75 -4.04
C TRP A 254 8.78 21.25 -5.23
N ARG A 255 8.65 21.95 -6.37
CA ARG A 255 9.41 21.63 -7.60
C ARG A 255 10.71 22.40 -7.64
N PHE A 256 11.81 21.68 -7.62
CA PHE A 256 13.15 22.24 -7.76
C PHE A 256 13.66 22.09 -9.19
N ASN A 257 14.62 22.90 -9.56
CA ASN A 257 15.41 22.60 -10.76
C ASN A 257 16.24 21.36 -10.52
N ALA A 258 16.20 20.42 -11.46
CA ALA A 258 16.95 19.16 -11.30
C ALA A 258 18.45 19.44 -11.19
N PRO A 259 19.14 18.86 -10.20
CA PRO A 259 20.59 18.97 -10.07
C PRO A 259 21.29 18.32 -11.26
N GLY A 260 22.47 18.81 -11.61
CA GLY A 260 23.21 18.39 -12.81
C GLY A 260 23.52 16.90 -12.85
N PHE A 261 23.80 16.28 -11.70
CA PHE A 261 24.04 14.85 -11.61
C PHE A 261 22.79 14.01 -11.98
N ALA A 262 21.61 14.41 -11.50
CA ALA A 262 20.35 13.71 -11.80
C ALA A 262 20.02 13.79 -13.29
N LYS A 263 20.25 14.96 -13.93
CA LYS A 263 20.09 15.11 -15.38
C LYS A 263 21.02 14.15 -16.13
N LYS A 264 22.31 14.17 -15.83
CA LYS A 264 23.32 13.33 -16.49
C LYS A 264 23.04 11.83 -16.34
N SER A 265 22.62 11.38 -15.14
CA SER A 265 22.33 9.97 -14.89
C SER A 265 21.14 9.48 -15.72
N LEU A 266 20.05 10.26 -15.78
CA LEU A 266 18.87 9.86 -16.53
C LEU A 266 19.05 10.08 -18.05
N ASP A 267 19.78 11.07 -18.50
CA ASP A 267 20.14 11.22 -19.91
C ASP A 267 21.01 10.05 -20.39
N TRP A 268 21.90 9.52 -19.52
CA TRP A 268 22.63 8.29 -19.80
C TRP A 268 21.69 7.07 -19.91
N VAL A 269 20.72 6.92 -18.99
CA VAL A 269 19.72 5.84 -19.04
C VAL A 269 18.92 5.93 -20.33
N ASN A 270 18.43 7.11 -20.73
CA ASN A 270 17.71 7.30 -22.00
C ASN A 270 18.58 6.92 -23.20
N LYS A 271 19.88 7.24 -23.17
CA LYS A 271 20.81 6.91 -24.26
C LYS A 271 21.06 5.41 -24.41
N VAL A 272 21.04 4.66 -23.31
CA VAL A 272 21.29 3.19 -23.29
C VAL A 272 20.00 2.40 -23.41
N SER A 273 18.86 3.02 -23.12
CA SER A 273 17.55 2.37 -23.25
C SER A 273 17.21 2.15 -24.72
N PRO A 274 16.75 0.95 -25.10
CA PRO A 274 16.25 0.69 -26.44
C PRO A 274 14.88 1.33 -26.73
N ILE A 275 14.28 1.97 -25.74
CA ILE A 275 12.94 2.59 -25.76
C ILE A 275 13.10 4.04 -25.35
N ASP A 276 12.44 4.95 -26.08
CA ASP A 276 12.33 6.35 -25.69
C ASP A 276 11.54 6.46 -24.38
N LEU A 277 12.18 6.98 -23.34
CA LEU A 277 11.62 7.06 -22.00
C LEU A 277 10.99 8.44 -21.70
N ASP A 278 11.17 9.44 -22.57
CA ASP A 278 10.62 10.80 -22.42
C ASP A 278 9.23 10.98 -23.01
#